data_10008835f031d845c7b3205c7b721047
#
_entry.id   10008835f031d845c7b3205c7b721047
#
_cell.length_a   1.000
_cell.length_b   1.000
_cell.length_c   1.000
_cell.angle_alpha   90.00
_cell.angle_beta   90.00
_cell.angle_gamma   90.00
#
_symmetry.space_group_name_H-M   'P 1'
#
loop_
_entity.id
_entity.type
_entity.pdbx_description
1 polymer ?
#
loop_
_entity_poly.entity_id
_entity_poly.type
_entity_poly.pdbx_seq_one_letter_code
_entity_poly.pdbx_strand_id
1 'polypeptide(L)'
;MAGISTNRTNISLPTEVSAQIMQKTQEASAVMQLATQIALPGRGLTIPVISGDPEAAWVDETNPKPVSNPTLSTKIMQAYKLAVIVPFSDEFARDAASLYNALIARLPGALALKFDQTVFHGTAPGNNFDTFAAVTAQSISGSGTSPVYTALVAADTDIATHGGMLNGFAMSPQAKGELLAALDGD
;
A
#
# COMPACT_ATOMS: atom_id res chain seq x y z
N MET A 1 -37.87 3.24 3.71
CA MET A 1 -36.53 3.75 4.08
C MET A 1 -36.31 5.06 3.38
N ALA A 2 -36.24 6.17 4.11
CA ALA A 2 -35.98 7.47 3.53
C ALA A 2 -34.51 7.52 3.10
N GLY A 3 -34.27 7.76 1.81
CA GLY A 3 -32.92 7.89 1.27
C GLY A 3 -32.28 9.15 1.82
N ILE A 4 -31.09 9.00 2.39
CA ILE A 4 -30.28 10.13 2.84
C ILE A 4 -29.83 10.88 1.58
N SER A 5 -30.34 12.09 1.41
CA SER A 5 -29.94 12.97 0.32
C SER A 5 -28.49 13.41 0.55
N THR A 6 -27.57 12.89 -0.27
CA THR A 6 -26.15 13.29 -0.26
C THR A 6 -25.93 14.57 -1.08
N ASN A 7 -26.64 15.63 -0.75
CA ASN A 7 -26.40 16.91 -1.40
C ASN A 7 -25.11 17.53 -0.84
N ARG A 8 -24.02 17.41 -1.59
CA ARG A 8 -22.62 17.68 -1.18
C ARG A 8 -22.21 19.15 -1.30
N THR A 9 -23.14 20.05 -1.49
CA THR A 9 -22.77 21.42 -1.87
C THR A 9 -22.19 22.28 -0.76
N ASN A 10 -22.20 21.84 0.52
CA ASN A 10 -21.78 22.73 1.63
C ASN A 10 -21.01 22.08 2.79
N ILE A 11 -20.42 20.89 2.64
CA ILE A 11 -19.54 20.37 3.70
C ILE A 11 -18.11 20.35 3.17
N SER A 12 -17.45 21.49 3.30
CA SER A 12 -16.01 21.59 3.19
C SER A 12 -15.42 21.45 4.60
N LEU A 13 -14.75 20.32 4.87
CA LEU A 13 -13.95 20.20 6.08
C LEU A 13 -12.84 21.25 6.05
N PRO A 14 -12.57 21.96 7.16
CA PRO A 14 -11.41 22.83 7.25
C PRO A 14 -10.14 22.07 6.85
N THR A 15 -9.27 22.72 6.11
CA THR A 15 -8.04 22.09 5.54
C THR A 15 -7.15 21.51 6.63
N GLU A 16 -7.12 22.13 7.80
CA GLU A 16 -6.37 21.65 8.96
C GLU A 16 -6.89 20.33 9.52
N VAL A 17 -8.21 20.15 9.60
CA VAL A 17 -8.83 18.89 10.06
C VAL A 17 -8.60 17.76 9.07
N SER A 18 -8.70 18.03 7.78
CA SER A 18 -8.43 17.04 6.74
C SER A 18 -6.96 16.62 6.72
N ALA A 19 -6.03 17.54 6.95
CA ALA A 19 -4.60 17.24 7.02
C ALA A 19 -4.27 16.35 8.23
N GLN A 20 -4.84 16.62 9.40
CA GLN A 20 -4.66 15.78 10.59
C GLN A 20 -5.23 14.36 10.41
N ILE A 21 -6.38 14.24 9.77
CA ILE A 21 -6.97 12.93 9.46
C ILE A 21 -6.05 12.16 8.50
N MET A 22 -5.53 12.80 7.47
CA MET A 22 -4.59 12.17 6.53
C MET A 22 -3.30 11.73 7.21
N GLN A 23 -2.70 12.59 8.04
CA GLN A 23 -1.49 12.24 8.79
C GLN A 23 -1.71 11.03 9.68
N LYS A 24 -2.77 11.01 10.49
CA LYS A 24 -3.09 9.85 11.34
C LYS A 24 -3.44 8.59 10.54
N THR A 25 -4.02 8.73 9.37
CA THR A 25 -4.29 7.60 8.46
C THR A 25 -2.98 7.02 7.93
N GLN A 26 -2.03 7.87 7.55
CA GLN A 26 -0.69 7.44 7.13
C GLN A 26 0.06 6.72 8.26
N GLU A 27 0.00 7.24 9.48
CA GLU A 27 0.61 6.62 10.67
C GLU A 27 -0.01 5.26 11.02
N ALA A 28 -1.29 5.05 10.71
CA ALA A 28 -2.01 3.81 11.01
C ALA A 28 -1.93 2.75 9.89
N SER A 29 -1.63 3.13 8.65
CA SER A 29 -1.58 2.23 7.49
C SER A 29 -0.19 1.65 7.31
N ALA A 30 -0.07 0.33 7.27
CA ALA A 30 1.18 -0.38 6.99
C ALA A 30 1.68 -0.12 5.56
N VAL A 31 0.77 -0.09 4.60
CA VAL A 31 1.11 0.20 3.19
C VAL A 31 1.65 1.61 3.04
N MET A 32 1.00 2.62 3.65
CA MET A 32 1.45 4.01 3.54
C MET A 32 2.77 4.28 4.25
N GLN A 33 3.13 3.48 5.24
CA GLN A 33 4.43 3.58 5.91
C GLN A 33 5.58 2.98 5.09
N LEU A 34 5.34 1.88 4.38
CA LEU A 34 6.36 1.15 3.65
C LEU A 34 6.50 1.59 2.19
N ALA A 35 5.40 2.03 1.57
CA ALA A 35 5.38 2.42 0.16
C ALA A 35 5.89 3.85 -0.05
N THR A 36 6.54 4.07 -1.18
CA THR A 36 6.94 5.41 -1.62
C THR A 36 5.71 6.23 -1.98
N GLN A 37 5.57 7.40 -1.38
CA GLN A 37 4.47 8.31 -1.62
C GLN A 37 4.79 9.24 -2.79
N ILE A 38 3.87 9.33 -3.74
CA ILE A 38 3.97 10.21 -4.92
C ILE A 38 2.78 11.17 -4.92
N ALA A 39 3.04 12.46 -5.05
CA ALA A 39 1.98 13.45 -5.20
C ALA A 39 1.30 13.28 -6.58
N LEU A 40 -0.01 13.01 -6.55
CA LEU A 40 -0.79 12.78 -7.76
C LEU A 40 -1.53 14.06 -8.16
N PRO A 41 -1.31 14.61 -9.37
CA PRO A 41 -2.10 15.74 -9.86
C PRO A 41 -3.54 15.31 -10.13
N GLY A 42 -4.51 16.23 -10.01
CA GLY A 42 -5.94 15.93 -10.03
C GLY A 42 -6.46 15.25 -11.31
N ARG A 43 -5.69 15.22 -12.39
CA ARG A 43 -6.02 14.53 -13.66
C ARG A 43 -5.42 13.12 -13.76
N GLY A 44 -4.71 12.65 -12.73
CA GLY A 44 -3.90 11.45 -12.80
C GLY A 44 -2.51 11.72 -13.37
N LEU A 45 -1.68 10.70 -13.36
CA LEU A 45 -0.30 10.72 -13.84
C LEU A 45 -0.06 9.49 -14.70
N THR A 46 0.48 9.68 -15.90
CA THR A 46 0.97 8.58 -16.73
C THR A 46 2.46 8.44 -16.50
N ILE A 47 2.87 7.29 -15.97
CA ILE A 47 4.27 7.00 -15.69
C ILE A 47 4.80 6.09 -16.80
N PRO A 48 5.81 6.50 -17.57
CA PRO A 48 6.51 5.60 -18.47
C PRO A 48 7.34 4.61 -17.64
N VAL A 49 7.23 3.34 -17.96
CA VAL A 49 7.98 2.25 -17.32
C VAL A 49 8.81 1.56 -18.38
N ILE A 50 10.10 1.41 -18.12
CA ILE A 50 10.98 0.60 -18.95
C ILE A 50 10.71 -0.85 -18.56
N SER A 51 10.15 -1.64 -19.47
CA SER A 51 9.77 -3.04 -19.23
C SER A 51 10.81 -4.04 -19.78
N GLY A 52 11.79 -3.57 -20.50
CA GLY A 52 12.91 -4.37 -20.97
C GLY A 52 14.19 -3.55 -21.04
N ASP A 53 15.22 -4.00 -20.33
CA ASP A 53 16.51 -3.33 -20.31
C ASP A 53 17.28 -3.53 -21.64
N PRO A 54 18.09 -2.54 -22.05
CA PRO A 54 18.96 -2.70 -23.19
C PRO A 54 20.06 -3.73 -22.89
N GLU A 55 20.28 -4.65 -23.81
CA GLU A 55 21.36 -5.63 -23.72
C GLU A 55 22.65 -5.06 -24.30
N ALA A 56 23.76 -5.19 -23.56
CA ALA A 56 25.09 -4.88 -24.05
C ALA A 56 25.81 -6.16 -24.48
N ALA A 57 26.48 -6.13 -25.63
CA ALA A 57 27.29 -7.23 -26.10
C ALA A 57 28.69 -6.78 -26.49
N TRP A 58 29.65 -7.65 -26.26
CA TRP A 58 31.02 -7.47 -26.76
C TRP A 58 31.06 -7.75 -28.27
N VAL A 59 31.64 -6.85 -29.04
CA VAL A 59 31.70 -6.96 -30.50
C VAL A 59 33.11 -6.70 -30.97
N ASP A 60 33.62 -7.59 -31.81
CA ASP A 60 34.90 -7.39 -32.50
C ASP A 60 34.83 -6.24 -33.51
N GLU A 61 35.98 -5.69 -33.81
CA GLU A 61 36.12 -4.44 -34.62
C GLU A 61 35.46 -4.50 -35.99
N THR A 62 35.33 -5.68 -36.60
CA THR A 62 34.78 -5.90 -37.94
C THR A 62 33.34 -6.47 -37.95
N ASN A 63 32.76 -6.82 -36.82
CA ASN A 63 31.44 -7.42 -36.75
C ASN A 63 30.32 -6.37 -36.62
N PRO A 64 29.12 -6.64 -37.19
CA PRO A 64 27.96 -5.77 -37.02
C PRO A 64 27.58 -5.65 -35.55
N LYS A 65 27.36 -4.41 -35.11
CA LYS A 65 26.96 -4.11 -33.72
C LYS A 65 25.50 -4.52 -33.49
N PRO A 66 25.19 -5.33 -32.46
CA PRO A 66 23.83 -5.67 -32.15
C PRO A 66 23.05 -4.44 -31.71
N VAL A 67 21.81 -4.33 -32.18
CA VAL A 67 20.89 -3.25 -31.80
C VAL A 67 19.96 -3.81 -30.74
N SER A 68 20.00 -3.23 -29.54
CA SER A 68 19.06 -3.54 -28.47
C SER A 68 17.92 -2.51 -28.47
N ASN A 69 16.68 -2.99 -28.51
CA ASN A 69 15.49 -2.15 -28.46
C ASN A 69 14.83 -2.29 -27.08
N PRO A 70 14.99 -1.30 -26.19
CA PRO A 70 14.30 -1.33 -24.91
C PRO A 70 12.78 -1.24 -25.12
N THR A 71 12.02 -2.02 -24.38
CA THR A 71 10.57 -1.98 -24.41
C THR A 71 10.06 -0.97 -23.39
N LEU A 72 9.19 -0.07 -23.86
CA LEU A 72 8.56 0.94 -23.02
C LEU A 72 7.09 0.59 -22.81
N SER A 73 6.63 0.68 -21.59
CA SER A 73 5.24 0.53 -21.18
C SER A 73 4.78 1.79 -20.45
N THR A 74 3.49 1.96 -20.30
CA THR A 74 2.92 3.09 -19.54
C THR A 74 1.96 2.58 -18.48
N LYS A 75 2.12 3.06 -17.26
CA LYS A 75 1.14 2.84 -16.17
C LYS A 75 0.42 4.17 -15.91
N ILE A 76 -0.91 4.10 -15.85
CA ILE A 76 -1.76 5.25 -15.56
C ILE A 76 -2.15 5.19 -14.08
N MET A 77 -1.78 6.22 -13.34
CA MET A 77 -2.19 6.40 -11.95
C MET A 77 -3.39 7.36 -11.90
N GLN A 78 -4.47 6.94 -11.28
CA GLN A 78 -5.69 7.73 -11.09
C GLN A 78 -6.01 7.86 -9.61
N ALA A 79 -6.62 8.98 -9.24
CA ALA A 79 -7.07 9.19 -7.86
C ALA A 79 -8.39 8.46 -7.60
N TYR A 80 -8.44 7.69 -6.52
CA TYR A 80 -9.66 7.04 -6.01
C TYR A 80 -10.08 7.67 -4.70
N LYS A 81 -11.37 7.70 -4.47
CA LYS A 81 -11.94 8.27 -3.25
C LYS A 81 -12.30 7.16 -2.27
N LEU A 82 -11.66 7.20 -1.11
CA LEU A 82 -12.07 6.43 0.06
C LEU A 82 -12.83 7.36 1.00
N ALA A 83 -14.03 6.98 1.43
CA ALA A 83 -14.86 7.79 2.29
C ALA A 83 -15.53 6.95 3.38
N VAL A 84 -15.73 7.55 4.54
CA VAL A 84 -16.52 7.03 5.64
C VAL A 84 -17.55 8.08 6.04
N ILE A 85 -18.78 7.65 6.27
CA ILE A 85 -19.88 8.51 6.71
C ILE A 85 -20.43 7.91 7.99
N VAL A 86 -20.42 8.68 9.06
CA VAL A 86 -21.04 8.31 10.35
C VAL A 86 -22.17 9.30 10.62
N PRO A 87 -23.44 8.90 10.48
CA PRO A 87 -24.55 9.76 10.82
C PRO A 87 -24.75 9.82 12.34
N PHE A 88 -24.92 11.01 12.86
CA PHE A 88 -25.33 11.26 14.25
C PHE A 88 -26.19 12.53 14.33
N SER A 89 -26.98 12.66 15.40
CA SER A 89 -27.82 13.82 15.64
C SER A 89 -27.02 14.95 16.31
N ASP A 90 -27.47 16.21 16.12
CA ASP A 90 -26.87 17.37 16.79
C ASP A 90 -27.00 17.26 18.32
N GLU A 91 -28.08 16.64 18.80
CA GLU A 91 -28.29 16.38 20.23
C GLU A 91 -27.22 15.43 20.78
N PHE A 92 -26.91 14.35 20.04
CA PHE A 92 -25.84 13.41 20.40
C PHE A 92 -24.48 14.10 20.47
N ALA A 93 -24.15 14.96 19.51
CA ALA A 93 -22.89 15.69 19.51
C ALA A 93 -22.76 16.65 20.70
N ARG A 94 -23.87 17.23 21.16
CA ARG A 94 -23.91 18.14 22.30
C ARG A 94 -23.90 17.40 23.64
N ASP A 95 -24.73 16.37 23.77
CA ASP A 95 -24.98 15.70 25.06
C ASP A 95 -23.93 14.62 25.36
N ALA A 96 -23.30 14.06 24.33
CA ALA A 96 -22.26 13.03 24.44
C ALA A 96 -20.95 13.42 23.74
N ALA A 97 -20.45 14.63 23.99
CA ALA A 97 -19.27 15.20 23.32
C ALA A 97 -18.02 14.32 23.43
N SER A 98 -17.81 13.63 24.54
CA SER A 98 -16.69 12.70 24.73
C SER A 98 -16.78 11.48 23.79
N LEU A 99 -17.96 10.95 23.61
CA LEU A 99 -18.20 9.82 22.70
C LEU A 99 -18.10 10.24 21.24
N TYR A 100 -18.58 11.43 20.91
CA TYR A 100 -18.42 12.04 19.59
C TYR A 100 -16.95 12.20 19.23
N ASN A 101 -16.14 12.77 20.11
CA ASN A 101 -14.70 12.93 19.90
C ASN A 101 -13.99 11.59 19.79
N ALA A 102 -14.38 10.58 20.56
CA ALA A 102 -13.85 9.22 20.46
C ALA A 102 -14.16 8.56 19.12
N LEU A 103 -15.35 8.81 18.56
CA LEU A 103 -15.71 8.33 17.22
C LEU A 103 -14.86 8.99 16.13
N ILE A 104 -14.72 10.32 16.18
CA ILE A 104 -13.87 11.06 15.23
C ILE A 104 -12.42 10.55 15.29
N ALA A 105 -11.89 10.30 16.48
CA ALA A 105 -10.53 9.79 16.64
C ALA A 105 -10.32 8.38 16.03
N ARG A 106 -11.38 7.61 15.81
CA ARG A 106 -11.31 6.27 15.18
C ARG A 106 -11.42 6.29 13.66
N LEU A 107 -11.87 7.39 13.05
CA LEU A 107 -12.06 7.49 11.60
C LEU A 107 -10.76 7.26 10.81
N PRO A 108 -9.61 7.83 11.19
CA PRO A 108 -8.35 7.58 10.49
C PRO A 108 -7.97 6.11 10.46
N GLY A 109 -8.12 5.41 11.60
CA GLY A 109 -7.85 3.97 11.69
C GLY A 109 -8.78 3.13 10.81
N ALA A 110 -10.06 3.49 10.71
CA ALA A 110 -11.01 2.81 9.83
C ALA A 110 -10.65 3.01 8.34
N LEU A 111 -10.19 4.20 7.95
CA LEU A 111 -9.73 4.49 6.60
C LEU A 111 -8.44 3.71 6.28
N ALA A 112 -7.46 3.72 7.20
CA ALA A 112 -6.22 2.97 7.07
C ALA A 112 -6.47 1.47 6.91
N LEU A 113 -7.30 0.89 7.79
CA LEU A 113 -7.66 -0.53 7.74
C LEU A 113 -8.32 -0.91 6.41
N LYS A 114 -9.27 -0.10 5.92
CA LYS A 114 -9.92 -0.37 4.64
C LYS A 114 -8.97 -0.26 3.46
N PHE A 115 -8.06 0.69 3.49
CA PHE A 115 -7.03 0.86 2.47
C PHE A 115 -6.08 -0.35 2.46
N ASP A 116 -5.52 -0.72 3.61
CA ASP A 116 -4.61 -1.86 3.75
C ASP A 116 -5.29 -3.18 3.33
N GLN A 117 -6.53 -3.42 3.78
CA GLN A 117 -7.31 -4.59 3.36
C GLN A 117 -7.49 -4.65 1.83
N THR A 118 -7.72 -3.51 1.19
CA THR A 118 -7.89 -3.48 -0.27
C THR A 118 -6.57 -3.80 -0.97
N VAL A 119 -5.45 -3.26 -0.52
CA VAL A 119 -4.13 -3.47 -1.14
C VAL A 119 -3.64 -4.91 -0.92
N PHE A 120 -3.77 -5.45 0.31
CA PHE A 120 -3.24 -6.79 0.62
C PHE A 120 -4.12 -7.93 0.12
N HIS A 121 -5.45 -7.83 0.27
CA HIS A 121 -6.35 -8.97 0.06
C HIS A 121 -7.60 -8.63 -0.77
N GLY A 122 -7.82 -7.37 -1.08
CA GLY A 122 -9.04 -6.91 -1.70
C GLY A 122 -9.00 -6.85 -3.23
N THR A 123 -10.12 -6.40 -3.76
CA THR A 123 -10.25 -6.02 -5.16
C THR A 123 -10.24 -4.51 -5.27
N ALA A 124 -9.42 -3.98 -6.15
CA ALA A 124 -9.37 -2.55 -6.42
C ALA A 124 -10.73 -2.03 -6.95
N PRO A 125 -11.15 -0.81 -6.58
CA PRO A 125 -12.36 -0.21 -7.13
C PRO A 125 -12.29 -0.14 -8.66
N GLY A 126 -13.23 -0.82 -9.34
CA GLY A 126 -13.27 -0.88 -10.80
C GLY A 126 -12.09 -1.61 -11.46
N ASN A 127 -11.34 -2.43 -10.72
CA ASN A 127 -10.12 -3.11 -11.19
C ASN A 127 -9.06 -2.18 -11.79
N ASN A 128 -8.95 -0.97 -11.27
CA ASN A 128 -8.16 0.09 -11.91
C ASN A 128 -6.75 0.26 -11.33
N PHE A 129 -6.40 -0.46 -10.27
CA PHE A 129 -5.03 -0.54 -9.76
C PHE A 129 -4.69 -1.97 -9.31
N ASP A 130 -3.41 -2.29 -9.35
CA ASP A 130 -2.93 -3.62 -8.97
C ASP A 130 -2.95 -3.76 -7.43
N THR A 131 -3.38 -4.92 -6.93
CA THR A 131 -3.37 -5.30 -5.52
C THR A 131 -2.44 -6.49 -5.32
N PHE A 132 -1.94 -6.70 -4.11
CA PHE A 132 -1.10 -7.87 -3.83
C PHE A 132 -1.85 -9.20 -3.99
N ALA A 133 -3.17 -9.20 -3.88
CA ALA A 133 -3.98 -10.39 -4.17
C ALA A 133 -3.91 -10.85 -5.64
N ALA A 134 -3.56 -9.95 -6.56
CA ALA A 134 -3.39 -10.27 -7.98
C ALA A 134 -1.97 -10.76 -8.33
N VAL A 135 -1.03 -10.64 -7.40
CA VAL A 135 0.37 -11.07 -7.59
C VAL A 135 0.53 -12.49 -7.06
N THR A 136 1.22 -13.34 -7.83
CA THR A 136 1.55 -14.69 -7.36
C THR A 136 2.52 -14.58 -6.18
N ALA A 137 2.07 -15.04 -5.01
CA ALA A 137 2.91 -15.06 -3.82
C ALA A 137 4.09 -16.02 -4.02
N GLN A 138 5.29 -15.54 -3.72
CA GLN A 138 6.46 -16.40 -3.64
C GLN A 138 6.40 -17.23 -2.35
N SER A 139 6.60 -18.52 -2.47
CA SER A 139 6.70 -19.40 -1.31
C SER A 139 8.10 -19.32 -0.74
N ILE A 140 8.24 -18.73 0.42
CA ILE A 140 9.51 -18.68 1.14
C ILE A 140 9.51 -19.82 2.15
N SER A 141 10.29 -20.87 1.91
CA SER A 141 10.44 -21.98 2.84
C SER A 141 11.82 -21.96 3.47
N GLY A 142 11.82 -21.89 4.78
CA GLY A 142 13.03 -22.08 5.57
C GLY A 142 13.36 -23.56 5.76
N SER A 143 14.63 -23.90 5.90
CA SER A 143 15.11 -25.23 6.20
C SER A 143 16.17 -25.23 7.31
N GLY A 144 16.37 -26.36 7.97
CA GLY A 144 17.35 -26.50 9.04
C GLY A 144 16.79 -26.26 10.44
N THR A 145 17.65 -25.95 11.38
CA THR A 145 17.32 -25.75 12.82
C THR A 145 16.56 -24.47 13.10
N SER A 146 16.72 -23.46 12.25
CA SER A 146 16.02 -22.15 12.37
C SER A 146 15.26 -21.82 11.08
N PRO A 147 14.15 -22.51 10.77
CA PRO A 147 13.46 -22.39 9.48
C PRO A 147 12.91 -20.98 9.23
N VAL A 148 12.51 -20.25 10.26
CA VAL A 148 12.00 -18.89 10.12
C VAL A 148 13.09 -17.91 9.73
N TYR A 149 14.27 -18.02 10.33
CA TYR A 149 15.42 -17.18 9.99
C TYR A 149 15.88 -17.42 8.54
N THR A 150 16.03 -18.68 8.16
CA THR A 150 16.43 -19.02 6.80
C THR A 150 15.39 -18.59 5.75
N ALA A 151 14.11 -18.59 6.10
CA ALA A 151 13.06 -18.05 5.24
C ALA A 151 13.18 -16.53 5.04
N LEU A 152 13.50 -15.77 6.11
CA LEU A 152 13.72 -14.33 6.00
C LEU A 152 14.95 -13.99 5.14
N VAL A 153 16.05 -14.75 5.32
CA VAL A 153 17.26 -14.61 4.48
C VAL A 153 16.95 -14.93 3.02
N ALA A 154 16.14 -15.97 2.76
CA ALA A 154 15.72 -16.31 1.41
C ALA A 154 14.87 -15.19 0.78
N ALA A 155 13.99 -14.55 1.55
CA ALA A 155 13.20 -13.41 1.08
C ALA A 155 14.08 -12.21 0.70
N ASP A 156 15.05 -11.87 1.54
CA ASP A 156 15.98 -10.78 1.26
C ASP A 156 16.83 -11.09 0.00
N THR A 157 17.30 -12.33 -0.12
CA THR A 157 18.06 -12.78 -1.28
C THR A 157 17.23 -12.71 -2.56
N ASP A 158 15.96 -13.14 -2.51
CA ASP A 158 15.07 -13.08 -3.68
C ASP A 158 14.82 -11.65 -4.14
N ILE A 159 14.55 -10.73 -3.20
CA ILE A 159 14.40 -9.30 -3.49
C ILE A 159 15.67 -8.72 -4.11
N ALA A 160 16.84 -9.05 -3.53
CA ALA A 160 18.12 -8.54 -4.01
C ALA A 160 18.49 -9.05 -5.40
N THR A 161 18.18 -10.31 -5.73
CA THR A 161 18.42 -10.88 -7.08
C THR A 161 17.58 -10.22 -8.15
N HIS A 162 16.42 -9.67 -7.78
CA HIS A 162 15.55 -8.87 -8.67
C HIS A 162 15.85 -7.37 -8.66
N GLY A 163 16.98 -6.96 -8.06
CA GLY A 163 17.43 -5.57 -8.03
C GLY A 163 16.72 -4.69 -6.99
N GLY A 164 15.95 -5.30 -6.08
CA GLY A 164 15.30 -4.60 -4.97
C GLY A 164 16.18 -4.55 -3.72
N MET A 165 15.71 -3.82 -2.72
CA MET A 165 16.32 -3.75 -1.39
C MET A 165 15.23 -3.92 -0.34
N LEU A 166 15.41 -4.88 0.58
CA LEU A 166 14.48 -5.08 1.68
C LEU A 166 14.61 -3.94 2.69
N ASN A 167 13.53 -3.20 2.93
CA ASN A 167 13.50 -2.07 3.85
C ASN A 167 12.50 -2.23 5.00
N GLY A 168 11.66 -3.27 4.96
CA GLY A 168 10.71 -3.53 6.02
C GLY A 168 9.82 -4.73 5.77
N PHE A 169 9.12 -5.15 6.81
CA PHE A 169 8.15 -6.24 6.79
C PHE A 169 6.78 -5.77 7.27
N ALA A 170 5.74 -6.14 6.55
CA ALA A 170 4.36 -6.03 7.01
C ALA A 170 3.86 -7.42 7.40
N MET A 171 3.51 -7.62 8.65
CA MET A 171 3.07 -8.91 9.16
C MET A 171 1.96 -8.78 10.19
N SER A 172 1.17 -9.84 10.37
CA SER A 172 0.16 -9.89 11.42
C SER A 172 0.82 -10.01 12.81
N PRO A 173 0.11 -9.61 13.90
CA PRO A 173 0.61 -9.81 15.26
C PRO A 173 0.93 -11.29 15.59
N GLN A 174 0.16 -12.23 15.02
CA GLN A 174 0.41 -13.67 15.16
C GLN A 174 1.73 -14.06 14.51
N ALA A 175 1.96 -13.68 13.26
CA ALA A 175 3.21 -13.96 12.56
C ALA A 175 4.42 -13.33 13.26
N LYS A 176 4.26 -12.11 13.83
CA LYS A 176 5.28 -11.49 14.66
C LYS A 176 5.58 -12.33 15.92
N GLY A 177 4.54 -12.86 16.58
CA GLY A 177 4.71 -13.73 17.75
C GLY A 177 5.46 -15.03 17.41
N GLU A 178 5.13 -15.66 16.30
CA GLU A 178 5.83 -16.86 15.82
C GLU A 178 7.29 -16.56 15.46
N LEU A 179 7.56 -15.42 14.84
CA LEU A 179 8.92 -14.98 14.52
C LEU A 179 9.76 -14.79 15.79
N LEU A 180 9.21 -14.12 16.80
CA LEU A 180 9.91 -13.90 18.07
C LEU A 180 10.12 -15.20 18.83
N ALA A 181 9.15 -16.10 18.85
CA ALA A 181 9.27 -17.40 19.48
C ALA A 181 10.32 -18.30 18.79
N ALA A 182 10.48 -18.17 17.48
CA ALA A 182 11.47 -18.92 16.73
C ALA A 182 12.92 -18.45 16.99
N LEU A 183 13.11 -17.20 17.43
CA LEU A 183 14.43 -16.66 17.80
C LEU A 183 14.86 -17.05 19.23
N ASP A 184 13.91 -17.45 20.08
CA ASP A 184 14.15 -17.78 21.49
C ASP A 184 14.41 -19.29 21.71
N GLY A 185 14.45 -20.07 20.65
CA GLY A 185 14.54 -21.54 20.66
C GLY A 185 15.91 -22.14 20.41
N ASP A 186 17.03 -21.36 20.52
CA ASP A 186 18.40 -21.84 20.44
C ASP A 186 19.08 -21.86 21.82
#